data_d7eec3ca8a1d928d83f7b56684f829e1
#
_entry.id   d7eec3ca8a1d928d83f7b56684f829e1
#
_cell.length_a   1.000
_cell.length_b   1.000
_cell.length_c   1.000
_cell.angle_alpha   90.00
_cell.angle_beta   90.00
_cell.angle_gamma   90.00
#
_symmetry.space_group_name_H-M   'P 1'
#
loop_
_entity.id
_entity.type
_entity.pdbx_description
1 polymer ?
#
loop_
_entity_poly.entity_id
_entity_poly.type
_entity_poly.pdbx_seq_one_letter_code
_entity_poly.pdbx_strand_id
1 'polypeptide(L)'
;MTLQEEIIRQLGVKASIDPQEEIRKTIDFLKAYLHKHPFLKTYVLGISGGQDSSLAGKLAQMAIAELRAETGDSAYQFIAVRLPYGVQADEADAQKALAFIAPDQTLTINIKAAVDSQVAALQEAGIEISDFNKGNIKARQRMISQYAIAGQLAGAVIGTDH
;
A
#
# COMPACT_ATOMS: atom_id res chain seq x y z
N MET A 1 -4.10 12.15 -35.86
CA MET A 1 -3.94 11.75 -34.45
C MET A 1 -4.57 10.38 -34.30
N THR A 2 -3.81 9.41 -33.82
CA THR A 2 -4.33 8.06 -33.57
C THR A 2 -5.17 8.04 -32.31
N LEU A 3 -6.03 7.04 -32.14
CA LEU A 3 -6.81 6.86 -30.91
C LEU A 3 -5.88 6.75 -29.66
N GLN A 4 -4.73 6.10 -29.82
CA GLN A 4 -3.72 5.99 -28.77
C GLN A 4 -3.16 7.36 -28.35
N GLU A 5 -2.83 8.23 -29.30
CA GLU A 5 -2.34 9.59 -29.02
C GLU A 5 -3.40 10.43 -28.31
N GLU A 6 -4.66 10.25 -28.68
CA GLU A 6 -5.77 10.92 -28.01
C GLU A 6 -5.94 10.45 -26.56
N ILE A 7 -5.88 9.13 -26.29
CA ILE A 7 -5.96 8.55 -24.94
C ILE A 7 -4.77 9.05 -24.09
N ILE A 8 -3.55 9.01 -24.63
CA ILE A 8 -2.35 9.51 -23.93
C ILE A 8 -2.53 10.97 -23.51
N ARG A 9 -3.05 11.80 -24.43
CA ARG A 9 -3.31 13.22 -24.14
C ARG A 9 -4.38 13.42 -23.08
N GLN A 10 -5.48 12.67 -23.15
CA GLN A 10 -6.59 12.76 -22.18
C GLN A 10 -6.18 12.31 -20.78
N LEU A 11 -5.37 11.26 -20.69
CA LEU A 11 -4.84 10.75 -19.43
C LEU A 11 -3.64 11.55 -18.89
N GLY A 12 -3.10 12.49 -19.67
CA GLY A 12 -1.93 13.28 -19.28
C GLY A 12 -0.65 12.45 -19.14
N VAL A 13 -0.56 11.32 -19.84
CA VAL A 13 0.59 10.41 -19.78
C VAL A 13 1.78 11.08 -20.48
N LYS A 14 2.92 11.09 -19.80
CA LYS A 14 4.18 11.59 -20.34
C LYS A 14 4.80 10.55 -21.29
N ALA A 15 5.27 10.97 -22.45
CA ALA A 15 5.96 10.10 -23.41
C ALA A 15 7.31 9.59 -22.89
N SER A 16 7.97 10.38 -22.04
CA SER A 16 9.19 10.03 -21.32
C SER A 16 9.23 10.75 -19.99
N ILE A 17 9.92 10.18 -19.04
CA ILE A 17 10.11 10.77 -17.70
C ILE A 17 11.60 10.85 -17.37
N ASP A 18 11.98 11.82 -16.56
CA ASP A 18 13.21 11.76 -15.77
C ASP A 18 12.89 11.03 -14.45
N PRO A 19 13.47 9.84 -14.20
CA PRO A 19 13.16 9.09 -12.99
C PRO A 19 13.49 9.84 -11.70
N GLN A 20 14.54 10.64 -11.69
CA GLN A 20 14.96 11.39 -10.49
C GLN A 20 13.96 12.52 -10.18
N GLU A 21 13.47 13.22 -11.20
CA GLU A 21 12.42 14.22 -11.03
C GLU A 21 11.12 13.60 -10.49
N GLU A 22 10.69 12.47 -11.03
CA GLU A 22 9.44 11.82 -10.59
C GLU A 22 9.57 11.25 -9.17
N ILE A 23 10.73 10.68 -8.80
CA ILE A 23 11.03 10.27 -7.44
C ILE A 23 10.95 11.48 -6.49
N ARG A 24 11.62 12.58 -6.81
CA ARG A 24 11.61 13.79 -5.97
C ARG A 24 10.22 14.35 -5.81
N LYS A 25 9.49 14.48 -6.90
CA LYS A 25 8.11 14.98 -6.91
C LYS A 25 7.17 14.14 -6.05
N THR A 26 7.29 12.82 -6.11
CA THR A 26 6.47 11.91 -5.30
C THR A 26 6.82 12.00 -3.82
N ILE A 27 8.10 12.05 -3.48
CA ILE A 27 8.55 12.23 -2.10
C ILE A 27 8.04 13.57 -1.54
N ASP A 28 8.18 14.66 -2.30
CA ASP A 28 7.72 15.98 -1.87
C ASP A 28 6.20 16.02 -1.68
N PHE A 29 5.43 15.34 -2.55
CA PHE A 29 3.99 15.18 -2.39
C PHE A 29 3.63 14.46 -1.09
N LEU A 30 4.27 13.33 -0.79
CA LEU A 30 4.03 12.56 0.44
C LEU A 30 4.38 13.39 1.69
N LYS A 31 5.49 14.12 1.67
CA LYS A 31 5.87 15.04 2.76
C LYS A 31 4.84 16.14 2.95
N ALA A 32 4.46 16.82 1.86
CA ALA A 32 3.48 17.90 1.88
C ALA A 32 2.11 17.44 2.40
N TYR A 33 1.71 16.21 2.09
CA TYR A 33 0.46 15.64 2.60
C TYR A 33 0.46 15.54 4.13
N LEU A 34 1.51 14.99 4.73
CA LEU A 34 1.62 14.90 6.19
C LEU A 34 1.77 16.28 6.86
N HIS A 35 2.46 17.23 6.24
CA HIS A 35 2.51 18.61 6.72
C HIS A 35 1.13 19.27 6.74
N LYS A 36 0.33 19.03 5.69
CA LYS A 36 -1.05 19.55 5.60
C LYS A 36 -1.98 18.93 6.64
N HIS A 37 -1.66 17.73 7.11
CA HIS A 37 -2.45 16.96 8.07
C HIS A 37 -1.63 16.62 9.31
N PRO A 38 -1.30 17.58 10.18
CA PRO A 38 -0.31 17.42 11.24
C PRO A 38 -0.67 16.39 12.32
N PHE A 39 -1.93 15.95 12.37
CA PHE A 39 -2.38 14.85 13.22
C PHE A 39 -1.98 13.47 12.66
N LEU A 40 -1.61 13.39 11.38
CA LEU A 40 -1.09 12.16 10.76
C LEU A 40 0.44 12.12 10.89
N LYS A 41 0.94 10.97 11.35
CA LYS A 41 2.38 10.73 11.54
C LYS A 41 2.86 9.46 10.85
N THR A 42 1.94 8.64 10.36
CA THR A 42 2.24 7.29 9.87
C THR A 42 1.75 7.11 8.45
N TYR A 43 2.58 6.51 7.61
CA TYR A 43 2.13 5.89 6.37
C TYR A 43 2.02 4.38 6.53
N VAL A 44 0.97 3.79 5.97
CA VAL A 44 0.71 2.35 6.00
C VAL A 44 0.52 1.86 4.56
N LEU A 45 1.20 0.78 4.20
CA LEU A 45 1.07 0.16 2.87
C LEU A 45 1.17 -1.35 2.96
N GLY A 46 0.24 -2.03 2.29
CA GLY A 46 0.31 -3.47 2.07
C GLY A 46 1.38 -3.82 1.03
N ILE A 47 2.33 -4.68 1.40
CA ILE A 47 3.42 -5.12 0.50
C ILE A 47 3.10 -6.51 -0.04
N SER A 48 2.80 -6.57 -1.33
CA SER A 48 2.50 -7.83 -2.04
C SER A 48 3.77 -8.55 -2.53
N GLY A 49 4.87 -7.84 -2.69
CA GLY A 49 6.07 -8.29 -3.41
C GLY A 49 6.05 -7.89 -4.88
N GLY A 50 4.96 -7.30 -5.37
CA GLY A 50 4.86 -6.73 -6.72
C GLY A 50 5.61 -5.40 -6.84
N GLN A 51 5.78 -4.97 -8.09
CA GLN A 51 6.58 -3.80 -8.46
C GLN A 51 6.01 -2.51 -7.86
N ASP A 52 4.68 -2.30 -7.96
CA ASP A 52 4.01 -1.06 -7.54
C ASP A 52 4.12 -0.85 -6.02
N SER A 53 3.78 -1.88 -5.24
CA SER A 53 3.89 -1.80 -3.77
C SER A 53 5.33 -1.65 -3.29
N SER A 54 6.30 -2.24 -4.01
CA SER A 54 7.72 -2.11 -3.69
C SER A 54 8.22 -0.69 -3.94
N LEU A 55 7.87 -0.09 -5.08
CA LEU A 55 8.24 1.28 -5.41
C LEU A 55 7.56 2.28 -4.47
N ALA A 56 6.24 2.19 -4.31
CA ALA A 56 5.49 3.08 -3.44
C ALA A 56 5.97 3.00 -1.98
N GLY A 57 6.26 1.79 -1.49
CA GLY A 57 6.82 1.59 -0.15
C GLY A 57 8.19 2.24 0.02
N LYS A 58 9.08 2.14 -0.99
CA LYS A 58 10.39 2.79 -0.96
C LYS A 58 10.26 4.31 -0.92
N LEU A 59 9.42 4.89 -1.75
CA LEU A 59 9.18 6.34 -1.79
C LEU A 59 8.57 6.85 -0.47
N ALA A 60 7.65 6.09 0.12
CA ALA A 60 7.08 6.39 1.43
C ALA A 60 8.14 6.40 2.54
N GLN A 61 8.99 5.37 2.58
CA GLN A 61 10.08 5.29 3.55
C GLN A 61 11.07 6.46 3.40
N MET A 62 11.40 6.84 2.18
CA MET A 62 12.27 8.00 1.91
C MET A 62 11.63 9.30 2.38
N ALA A 63 10.34 9.52 2.10
CA ALA A 63 9.59 10.69 2.55
C ALA A 63 9.57 10.80 4.09
N ILE A 64 9.34 9.69 4.77
CA ILE A 64 9.34 9.63 6.24
C ILE A 64 10.74 9.92 6.81
N ALA A 65 11.78 9.35 6.21
CA ALA A 65 13.16 9.60 6.66
C ALA A 65 13.54 11.09 6.55
N GLU A 66 13.17 11.73 5.43
CA GLU A 66 13.38 13.17 5.25
C GLU A 66 12.56 14.01 6.24
N LEU A 67 11.28 13.69 6.46
CA LEU A 67 10.44 14.39 7.45
C LEU A 67 11.04 14.34 8.85
N ARG A 68 11.54 13.17 9.28
CA ARG A 68 12.23 13.03 10.56
C ARG A 68 13.49 13.90 10.64
N ALA A 69 14.30 13.91 9.56
CA ALA A 69 15.52 14.71 9.52
C ALA A 69 15.22 16.22 9.55
N GLU A 70 14.19 16.67 8.86
CA GLU A 70 13.80 18.08 8.77
C GLU A 70 13.12 18.60 10.04
N THR A 71 12.29 17.78 10.69
CA THR A 71 11.46 18.21 11.81
C THR A 71 12.01 17.82 13.18
N GLY A 72 12.89 16.83 13.23
CA GLY A 72 13.31 16.21 14.50
C GLY A 72 12.24 15.36 15.19
N ASP A 73 11.07 15.16 14.55
CA ASP A 73 9.93 14.45 15.13
C ASP A 73 10.03 12.94 14.80
N SER A 74 10.40 12.16 15.80
CA SER A 74 10.53 10.70 15.70
C SER A 74 9.19 9.95 15.59
N ALA A 75 8.05 10.63 15.73
CA ALA A 75 6.72 10.03 15.56
C ALA A 75 6.40 9.69 14.10
N TYR A 76 7.06 10.36 13.14
CA TYR A 76 6.90 9.98 11.73
C TYR A 76 7.46 8.57 11.48
N GLN A 77 6.62 7.69 10.89
CA GLN A 77 7.01 6.31 10.60
C GLN A 77 6.32 5.77 9.35
N PHE A 78 6.95 4.79 8.72
CA PHE A 78 6.38 3.99 7.65
C PHE A 78 6.22 2.54 8.11
N ILE A 79 5.01 2.01 7.96
CA ILE A 79 4.65 0.64 8.33
C ILE A 79 4.33 -0.15 7.06
N ALA A 80 5.15 -1.15 6.77
CA ALA A 80 4.89 -2.13 5.74
C ALA A 80 4.04 -3.27 6.32
N VAL A 81 2.95 -3.63 5.63
CA VAL A 81 2.04 -4.66 6.12
C VAL A 81 2.03 -5.85 5.16
N ARG A 82 2.38 -7.03 5.66
CA ARG A 82 2.19 -8.31 4.98
C ARG A 82 0.80 -8.85 5.34
N LEU A 83 0.02 -9.24 4.32
CA LEU A 83 -1.37 -9.66 4.46
C LEU A 83 -1.60 -11.02 3.75
N PRO A 84 -0.91 -12.09 4.19
CA PRO A 84 -1.05 -13.40 3.57
C PRO A 84 -2.43 -14.01 3.83
N TYR A 85 -2.94 -14.76 2.85
CA TYR A 85 -4.04 -15.69 3.04
C TYR A 85 -3.45 -17.10 3.21
N GLY A 86 -3.18 -17.50 4.44
CA GLY A 86 -2.46 -18.74 4.74
C GLY A 86 -0.98 -18.65 4.37
N VAL A 87 -0.44 -19.74 3.83
CA VAL A 87 0.92 -19.78 3.28
C VAL A 87 0.88 -19.33 1.82
N GLN A 88 1.72 -18.38 1.45
CA GLN A 88 1.79 -17.83 0.08
C GLN A 88 3.06 -18.28 -0.63
N ALA A 89 2.94 -18.58 -1.94
CA ALA A 89 4.06 -18.98 -2.76
C ALA A 89 5.05 -17.83 -3.08
N ASP A 90 4.59 -16.59 -2.98
CA ASP A 90 5.32 -15.34 -3.29
C ASP A 90 6.05 -14.73 -2.08
N GLU A 91 6.19 -15.47 -0.99
CA GLU A 91 6.83 -14.96 0.25
C GLU A 91 8.27 -14.49 0.00
N ALA A 92 9.03 -15.19 -0.83
CA ALA A 92 10.41 -14.83 -1.16
C ALA A 92 10.50 -13.45 -1.85
N ASP A 93 9.58 -13.13 -2.74
CA ASP A 93 9.55 -11.83 -3.43
C ASP A 93 9.10 -10.71 -2.49
N ALA A 94 8.19 -11.00 -1.59
CA ALA A 94 7.81 -10.06 -0.54
C ALA A 94 8.97 -9.74 0.41
N GLN A 95 9.77 -10.72 0.79
CA GLN A 95 10.96 -10.49 1.62
C GLN A 95 12.02 -9.66 0.89
N LYS A 96 12.24 -9.89 -0.42
CA LYS A 96 13.11 -9.02 -1.25
C LYS A 96 12.59 -7.58 -1.29
N ALA A 97 11.29 -7.39 -1.47
CA ALA A 97 10.67 -6.07 -1.46
C ALA A 97 10.87 -5.37 -0.12
N LEU A 98 10.64 -6.06 1.01
CA LEU A 98 10.87 -5.51 2.34
C LEU A 98 12.35 -5.14 2.59
N ALA A 99 13.28 -5.98 2.14
CA ALA A 99 14.71 -5.67 2.23
C ALA A 99 15.09 -4.43 1.41
N PHE A 100 14.50 -4.26 0.21
CA PHE A 100 14.70 -3.07 -0.62
C PHE A 100 14.08 -1.81 0.00
N ILE A 101 12.88 -1.91 0.54
CA ILE A 101 12.17 -0.79 1.17
C ILE A 101 12.87 -0.37 2.45
N ALA A 102 13.28 -1.32 3.28
CA ALA A 102 13.81 -1.13 4.63
C ALA A 102 12.85 -0.28 5.50
N PRO A 103 11.57 -0.74 5.71
CA PRO A 103 10.58 0.03 6.44
C PRO A 103 10.95 0.18 7.92
N ASP A 104 10.43 1.23 8.56
CA ASP A 104 10.62 1.42 10.02
C ASP A 104 10.00 0.27 10.81
N GLN A 105 8.85 -0.23 10.36
CA GLN A 105 8.18 -1.37 10.96
C GLN A 105 7.55 -2.28 9.90
N THR A 106 7.61 -3.58 10.14
CA THR A 106 6.88 -4.58 9.34
C THR A 106 5.89 -5.32 10.23
N LEU A 107 4.63 -5.37 9.79
CA LEU A 107 3.57 -6.16 10.43
C LEU A 107 3.16 -7.28 9.49
N THR A 108 2.85 -8.46 10.05
CA THR A 108 2.28 -9.58 9.30
C THR A 108 0.94 -9.97 9.91
N ILE A 109 -0.13 -9.85 9.11
CA ILE A 109 -1.49 -10.19 9.52
C ILE A 109 -2.05 -11.22 8.55
N ASN A 110 -2.22 -12.46 9.01
CA ASN A 110 -2.83 -13.51 8.22
C ASN A 110 -4.35 -13.30 8.13
N ILE A 111 -4.82 -12.97 6.93
CA ILE A 111 -6.25 -12.68 6.70
C ILE A 111 -7.12 -13.94 6.54
N LYS A 112 -6.54 -15.15 6.60
CA LYS A 112 -7.26 -16.39 6.28
C LYS A 112 -8.48 -16.60 7.19
N ALA A 113 -8.30 -16.47 8.49
CA ALA A 113 -9.40 -16.69 9.44
C ALA A 113 -10.59 -15.75 9.19
N ALA A 114 -10.34 -14.46 8.98
CA ALA A 114 -11.38 -13.47 8.71
C ALA A 114 -12.11 -13.73 7.39
N VAL A 115 -11.37 -14.05 6.33
CA VAL A 115 -11.95 -14.39 5.01
C VAL A 115 -12.79 -15.66 5.09
N ASP A 116 -12.28 -16.73 5.73
CA ASP A 116 -12.98 -18.00 5.82
C ASP A 116 -14.24 -17.88 6.68
N SER A 117 -14.23 -17.09 7.75
CA SER A 117 -15.40 -16.79 8.56
C SER A 117 -16.46 -16.03 7.77
N GLN A 118 -16.07 -15.06 6.93
CA GLN A 118 -17.01 -14.35 6.07
C GLN A 118 -17.65 -15.29 5.03
N VAL A 119 -16.86 -16.18 4.43
CA VAL A 119 -17.38 -17.18 3.47
C VAL A 119 -18.36 -18.13 4.18
N ALA A 120 -18.03 -18.62 5.37
CA ALA A 120 -18.90 -19.51 6.16
C ALA A 120 -20.24 -18.83 6.49
N ALA A 121 -20.24 -17.58 6.92
CA ALA A 121 -21.45 -16.83 7.23
C ALA A 121 -22.37 -16.65 5.98
N LEU A 122 -21.78 -16.50 4.80
CA LEU A 122 -22.54 -16.42 3.53
C LEU A 122 -23.15 -17.78 3.16
N GLN A 123 -22.40 -18.88 3.36
CA GLN A 123 -22.90 -20.24 3.14
C GLN A 123 -24.05 -20.59 4.08
N GLU A 124 -23.98 -20.20 5.35
CA GLU A 124 -25.10 -20.36 6.31
C GLU A 124 -26.36 -19.61 5.87
N ALA A 125 -26.20 -18.49 5.15
CA ALA A 125 -27.30 -17.75 4.53
C ALA A 125 -27.76 -18.33 3.16
N GLY A 126 -27.21 -19.47 2.74
CA GLY A 126 -27.56 -20.13 1.48
C GLY A 126 -26.86 -19.55 0.24
N ILE A 127 -25.79 -18.77 0.42
CA ILE A 127 -25.03 -18.16 -0.68
C ILE A 127 -23.72 -18.91 -0.92
N GLU A 128 -23.62 -19.59 -2.05
CA GLU A 128 -22.37 -20.22 -2.50
C GLU A 128 -21.44 -19.17 -3.12
N ILE A 129 -20.21 -19.10 -2.62
CA ILE A 129 -19.21 -18.12 -3.06
C ILE A 129 -18.22 -18.74 -4.04
N SER A 130 -18.16 -18.18 -5.26
CA SER A 130 -17.16 -18.56 -6.26
C SER A 130 -15.74 -18.14 -5.85
N ASP A 131 -14.73 -18.79 -6.42
CA ASP A 131 -13.33 -18.42 -6.19
C ASP A 131 -13.02 -16.97 -6.57
N PHE A 132 -13.64 -16.46 -7.62
CA PHE A 132 -13.52 -15.06 -8.02
C PHE A 132 -14.04 -14.12 -6.92
N ASN A 133 -15.23 -14.38 -6.37
CA ASN A 133 -15.79 -13.58 -5.30
C ASN A 133 -15.03 -13.77 -3.98
N LYS A 134 -14.49 -14.94 -3.70
CA LYS A 134 -13.58 -15.16 -2.57
C LYS A 134 -12.30 -14.33 -2.73
N GLY A 135 -11.78 -14.17 -3.95
CA GLY A 135 -10.69 -13.24 -4.27
C GLY A 135 -11.02 -11.80 -3.89
N ASN A 136 -12.23 -11.35 -4.20
CA ASN A 136 -12.73 -10.02 -3.82
C ASN A 136 -12.85 -9.86 -2.30
N ILE A 137 -13.28 -10.88 -1.56
CA ILE A 137 -13.34 -10.87 -0.09
C ILE A 137 -11.92 -10.72 0.46
N LYS A 138 -10.94 -11.46 -0.07
CA LYS A 138 -9.52 -11.33 0.34
C LYS A 138 -8.99 -9.91 0.13
N ALA A 139 -9.27 -9.30 -1.02
CA ALA A 139 -8.84 -7.93 -1.32
C ALA A 139 -9.42 -6.92 -0.32
N ARG A 140 -10.71 -7.03 -0.03
CA ARG A 140 -11.38 -6.14 0.95
C ARG A 140 -10.89 -6.37 2.38
N GLN A 141 -10.60 -7.61 2.76
CA GLN A 141 -10.05 -7.91 4.09
C GLN A 141 -8.64 -7.32 4.27
N ARG A 142 -7.83 -7.28 3.21
CA ARG A 142 -6.54 -6.56 3.22
C ARG A 142 -6.74 -5.07 3.43
N MET A 143 -7.70 -4.46 2.74
CA MET A 143 -8.06 -3.05 2.95
C MET A 143 -8.48 -2.80 4.40
N ILE A 144 -9.40 -3.59 4.96
CA ILE A 144 -9.85 -3.45 6.35
C ILE A 144 -8.66 -3.44 7.31
N SER A 145 -7.73 -4.37 7.16
CA SER A 145 -6.54 -4.47 8.02
C SER A 145 -5.66 -3.22 7.94
N GLN A 146 -5.39 -2.72 6.73
CA GLN A 146 -4.56 -1.52 6.54
C GLN A 146 -5.22 -0.28 7.14
N TYR A 147 -6.52 -0.09 6.91
CA TYR A 147 -7.25 1.06 7.47
C TYR A 147 -7.39 0.98 8.99
N ALA A 148 -7.55 -0.21 9.56
CA ALA A 148 -7.57 -0.40 11.01
C ALA A 148 -6.23 -0.01 11.65
N ILE A 149 -5.10 -0.42 11.04
CA ILE A 149 -3.76 -0.04 11.50
C ILE A 149 -3.58 1.48 11.39
N ALA A 150 -3.89 2.06 10.24
CA ALA A 150 -3.75 3.49 10.01
C ALA A 150 -4.59 4.31 10.98
N GLY A 151 -5.86 3.93 11.20
CA GLY A 151 -6.75 4.61 12.15
C GLY A 151 -6.24 4.55 13.59
N GLN A 152 -5.63 3.43 14.00
CA GLN A 152 -5.10 3.25 15.35
C GLN A 152 -3.78 4.02 15.58
N LEU A 153 -2.98 4.22 14.53
CA LEU A 153 -1.61 4.75 14.63
C LEU A 153 -1.46 6.15 14.00
N ALA A 154 -2.53 6.94 13.98
CA ALA A 154 -2.56 8.27 13.41
C ALA A 154 -1.95 8.30 11.99
N GLY A 155 -2.41 7.40 11.13
CA GLY A 155 -1.82 7.16 9.83
C GLY A 155 -2.78 7.33 8.65
N ALA A 156 -2.18 7.35 7.47
CA ALA A 156 -2.86 7.26 6.18
C ALA A 156 -2.41 6.01 5.42
N VAL A 157 -3.35 5.36 4.75
CA VAL A 157 -3.06 4.24 3.85
C VAL A 157 -2.60 4.79 2.50
N ILE A 158 -1.48 4.28 1.98
CA ILE A 158 -1.04 4.56 0.61
C ILE A 158 -1.71 3.54 -0.33
N GLY A 159 -2.37 4.04 -1.37
CA GLY A 159 -2.87 3.24 -2.50
C GLY A 159 -1.90 3.29 -3.67
N THR A 160 -1.90 2.22 -4.45
CA THR A 160 -1.14 2.10 -5.70
C THR A 160 -2.06 1.92 -6.91
N ASP A 161 -3.36 2.12 -6.70
CA ASP A 161 -4.38 2.03 -7.75
C ASP A 161 -4.33 3.26 -8.67
N HIS A 162 -4.66 3.06 -9.93
CA HIS A 162 -4.62 4.09 -11.00
C HIS A 162 -6.02 4.56 -11.36
#